data_13fd4afba9fe0b74836f6a896b1def58
#
_entry.id   13fd4afba9fe0b74836f6a896b1def58
#
_cell.length_a   1.000
_cell.length_b   1.000
_cell.length_c   1.000
_cell.angle_alpha   90.00
_cell.angle_beta   90.00
_cell.angle_gamma   90.00
#
_symmetry.space_group_name_H-M   'P 1'
#
loop_
_entity.id
_entity.type
_entity.pdbx_description
1 polymer ?
#
loop_
_entity_poly.entity_id
_entity_poly.type
_entity_poly.pdbx_seq_one_letter_code
_entity_poly.pdbx_strand_id
1 'polypeptide(L)'
;MSKPYYEAYDDRYRQIHAENLQWFMDGPSPIVSEIIAQFGIDPTERILEIGCGEGRDALFLLRQGYDVLATDVSMEAIDYCRKQNPEYSHRFQVLDCLRETLPERFDYIYAVAVIHMLVPDCDRSAFYRFIRTHLTENGIALICTMGDGTAERQTDIRTAFDLQERQNEQTGKTVN
;
A
#
# COMPACT_ATOMS: atom_id res chain seq x y z
N MET A 1 -2.47 15.28 19.41
CA MET A 1 -2.07 13.86 19.38
C MET A 1 -0.87 13.77 18.47
N SER A 2 0.18 13.02 18.85
CA SER A 2 1.33 12.77 17.96
C SER A 2 0.86 12.00 16.73
N LYS A 3 1.43 12.31 15.56
CA LYS A 3 1.21 11.52 14.34
C LYS A 3 1.58 10.05 14.60
N PRO A 4 0.83 9.06 14.07
CA PRO A 4 1.27 7.69 14.09
C PRO A 4 2.61 7.52 13.36
N TYR A 5 3.44 6.59 13.83
CA TYR A 5 4.77 6.36 13.24
C TYR A 5 4.74 6.01 11.74
N TYR A 6 3.70 5.31 11.29
CA TYR A 6 3.55 4.91 9.89
C TYR A 6 3.17 6.07 8.95
N GLU A 7 2.74 7.22 9.48
CA GLU A 7 2.55 8.45 8.70
C GLU A 7 3.90 9.12 8.33
N ALA A 8 5.04 8.64 8.82
CA ALA A 8 6.36 9.11 8.39
C ALA A 8 6.59 8.93 6.88
N TYR A 9 5.85 8.01 6.24
CA TYR A 9 5.88 7.83 4.79
C TYR A 9 5.37 9.05 4.02
N ASP A 10 4.44 9.83 4.59
CA ASP A 10 3.96 11.07 3.97
C ASP A 10 5.11 12.07 3.77
N ASP A 11 5.97 12.24 4.77
CA ASP A 11 7.13 13.12 4.66
C ASP A 11 8.14 12.59 3.63
N ARG A 12 8.31 11.28 3.53
CA ARG A 12 9.18 10.63 2.54
C ARG A 12 8.67 10.85 1.11
N TYR A 13 7.39 10.63 0.83
CA TYR A 13 6.81 10.93 -0.47
C TYR A 13 6.97 12.40 -0.83
N ARG A 14 6.72 13.31 0.11
CA ARG A 14 6.89 14.75 -0.09
C ARG A 14 8.31 15.12 -0.49
N GLN A 15 9.34 14.53 0.15
CA GLN A 15 10.74 14.78 -0.20
C GLN A 15 11.06 14.30 -1.62
N ILE A 16 10.62 13.12 -1.99
CA ILE A 16 10.89 12.53 -3.30
C ILE A 16 10.16 13.29 -4.40
N HIS A 17 8.89 13.63 -4.21
CA HIS A 17 8.13 14.37 -5.20
C HIS A 17 8.62 15.82 -5.37
N ALA A 18 9.16 16.45 -4.32
CA ALA A 18 9.79 17.76 -4.43
C ALA A 18 11.02 17.78 -5.36
N GLU A 19 11.66 16.62 -5.54
CA GLU A 19 12.76 16.44 -6.49
C GLU A 19 12.30 15.93 -7.86
N ASN A 20 11.00 15.82 -8.13
CA ASN A 20 10.39 15.22 -9.32
C ASN A 20 10.83 13.75 -9.55
N LEU A 21 11.04 13.03 -8.48
CA LEU A 21 11.39 11.61 -8.49
C LEU A 21 10.18 10.77 -8.08
N GLN A 22 10.26 9.46 -8.34
CA GLN A 22 9.32 8.45 -7.88
C GLN A 22 10.03 7.50 -6.92
N TRP A 23 9.28 6.95 -5.97
CA TRP A 23 9.83 5.96 -5.06
C TRP A 23 10.07 4.60 -5.74
N PHE A 24 9.13 4.20 -6.60
CA PHE A 24 9.23 2.96 -7.35
C PHE A 24 9.32 3.23 -8.86
N MET A 25 10.20 2.52 -9.55
CA MET A 25 10.51 2.79 -10.95
C MET A 25 9.84 1.86 -11.96
N ASP A 26 9.63 0.58 -11.64
CA ASP A 26 9.35 -0.41 -12.69
C ASP A 26 8.06 -1.19 -12.41
N GLY A 27 7.13 -1.16 -13.37
CA GLY A 27 6.01 -2.06 -13.59
C GLY A 27 5.21 -2.56 -12.37
N PRO A 28 4.10 -3.21 -12.58
CA PRO A 28 3.29 -3.74 -11.48
C PRO A 28 3.97 -4.92 -10.79
N SER A 29 3.60 -5.18 -9.56
CA SER A 29 4.02 -6.37 -8.81
C SER A 29 3.47 -7.63 -9.49
N PRO A 30 4.30 -8.54 -10.00
CA PRO A 30 3.82 -9.72 -10.75
C PRO A 30 2.82 -10.54 -9.97
N ILE A 31 3.04 -10.69 -8.66
CA ILE A 31 2.19 -11.49 -7.79
C ILE A 31 0.71 -11.03 -7.78
N VAL A 32 0.44 -9.74 -7.97
CA VAL A 32 -0.93 -9.21 -8.01
C VAL A 32 -1.67 -9.77 -9.22
N SER A 33 -1.03 -9.77 -10.39
CA SER A 33 -1.60 -10.33 -11.63
C SER A 33 -1.68 -11.86 -11.60
N GLU A 34 -0.69 -12.51 -10.99
CA GLU A 34 -0.67 -13.96 -10.82
C GLU A 34 -1.86 -14.44 -9.99
N ILE A 35 -2.18 -13.77 -8.88
CA ILE A 35 -3.33 -14.11 -8.04
C ILE A 35 -4.64 -13.86 -8.78
N ILE A 36 -4.77 -12.75 -9.50
CA ILE A 36 -5.96 -12.48 -10.34
C ILE A 36 -6.17 -13.64 -11.34
N ALA A 37 -5.12 -14.06 -12.03
CA ALA A 37 -5.21 -15.14 -13.00
C ALA A 37 -5.49 -16.50 -12.33
N GLN A 38 -4.84 -16.79 -11.21
CA GLN A 38 -4.96 -18.05 -10.48
C GLN A 38 -6.38 -18.29 -9.95
N PHE A 39 -7.02 -17.24 -9.45
CA PHE A 39 -8.35 -17.31 -8.84
C PHE A 39 -9.47 -16.87 -9.80
N GLY A 40 -9.12 -16.42 -11.00
CA GLY A 40 -10.09 -16.03 -12.02
C GLY A 40 -10.89 -14.79 -11.63
N ILE A 41 -10.26 -13.82 -10.98
CA ILE A 41 -10.92 -12.58 -10.54
C ILE A 41 -11.37 -11.80 -11.77
N ASP A 42 -12.69 -11.56 -11.85
CA ASP A 42 -13.30 -10.88 -12.99
C ASP A 42 -13.14 -9.35 -12.85
N PRO A 43 -12.97 -8.60 -13.97
CA PRO A 43 -12.89 -7.14 -13.93
C PRO A 43 -14.08 -6.42 -13.27
N THR A 44 -15.24 -7.07 -13.16
CA THR A 44 -16.43 -6.53 -12.47
C THR A 44 -16.41 -6.75 -10.97
N GLU A 45 -15.53 -7.58 -10.47
CA GLU A 45 -15.34 -7.80 -9.04
C GLU A 45 -14.63 -6.60 -8.41
N ARG A 46 -14.99 -6.29 -7.18
CA ARG A 46 -14.46 -5.11 -6.48
C ARG A 46 -13.14 -5.43 -5.83
N ILE A 47 -12.12 -4.64 -6.15
CA ILE A 47 -10.76 -4.81 -5.66
C ILE A 47 -10.39 -3.64 -4.75
N LEU A 48 -9.74 -3.93 -3.62
CA LEU A 48 -9.15 -2.94 -2.72
C LEU A 48 -7.64 -3.13 -2.68
N GLU A 49 -6.89 -2.08 -2.95
CA GLU A 49 -5.47 -1.99 -2.62
C GLU A 49 -5.27 -1.21 -1.32
N ILE A 50 -4.53 -1.79 -0.37
CA ILE A 50 -4.13 -1.13 0.88
C ILE A 50 -2.64 -0.78 0.78
N GLY A 51 -2.31 0.49 0.95
CA GLY A 51 -0.93 0.99 0.83
C GLY A 51 -0.47 1.08 -0.62
N CYS A 52 -1.27 1.75 -1.46
CA CYS A 52 -0.99 1.85 -2.89
C CYS A 52 0.23 2.69 -3.25
N GLY A 53 0.72 3.52 -2.32
CA GLY A 53 1.82 4.45 -2.58
C GLY A 53 1.56 5.32 -3.79
N GLU A 54 2.47 5.29 -4.77
CA GLU A 54 2.35 6.04 -6.03
C GLU A 54 1.41 5.37 -7.07
N GLY A 55 0.63 4.37 -6.65
CA GLY A 55 -0.44 3.77 -7.44
C GLY A 55 -0.01 2.79 -8.52
N ARG A 56 1.19 2.24 -8.44
CA ARG A 56 1.79 1.38 -9.46
C ARG A 56 0.90 0.18 -9.83
N ASP A 57 0.47 -0.58 -8.85
CA ASP A 57 -0.32 -1.79 -9.05
C ASP A 57 -1.77 -1.45 -9.39
N ALA A 58 -2.38 -0.49 -8.67
CA ALA A 58 -3.72 0.00 -8.96
C ALA A 58 -3.88 0.52 -10.38
N LEU A 59 -2.96 1.38 -10.83
CA LEU A 59 -3.02 1.95 -12.18
C LEU A 59 -2.89 0.89 -13.28
N PHE A 60 -2.08 -0.13 -13.05
CA PHE A 60 -1.98 -1.25 -13.96
C PHE A 60 -3.32 -1.97 -14.12
N LEU A 61 -4.00 -2.27 -13.01
CA LEU A 61 -5.31 -2.93 -13.03
C LEU A 61 -6.42 -2.03 -13.56
N LEU A 62 -6.47 -0.76 -13.15
CA LEU A 62 -7.45 0.22 -13.65
C LEU A 62 -7.39 0.37 -15.17
N ARG A 63 -6.18 0.40 -15.75
CA ARG A 63 -5.99 0.47 -17.21
C ARG A 63 -6.43 -0.78 -17.94
N GLN A 64 -6.53 -1.91 -17.26
CA GLN A 64 -7.10 -3.15 -17.78
C GLN A 64 -8.60 -3.28 -17.54
N GLY A 65 -9.24 -2.27 -16.94
CA GLY A 65 -10.67 -2.22 -16.71
C GLY A 65 -11.16 -2.85 -15.42
N TYR A 66 -10.27 -3.19 -14.48
CA TYR A 66 -10.67 -3.69 -13.16
C TYR A 66 -11.27 -2.58 -12.28
N ASP A 67 -12.23 -2.96 -11.43
CA ASP A 67 -12.87 -2.06 -10.45
C ASP A 67 -12.04 -1.97 -9.18
N VAL A 68 -11.01 -1.11 -9.19
CA VAL A 68 -10.07 -0.95 -8.08
C VAL A 68 -10.35 0.33 -7.30
N LEU A 69 -10.42 0.21 -5.96
CA LEU A 69 -10.23 1.30 -5.01
C LEU A 69 -8.81 1.19 -4.44
N ALA A 70 -7.98 2.19 -4.67
CA ALA A 70 -6.61 2.26 -4.17
C ALA A 70 -6.52 3.19 -2.97
N THR A 71 -5.94 2.71 -1.87
CA THR A 71 -5.88 3.46 -0.62
C THR A 71 -4.48 3.52 -0.06
N ASP A 72 -4.15 4.66 0.55
CA ASP A 72 -2.90 4.84 1.31
C ASP A 72 -3.17 5.78 2.50
N VAL A 73 -2.40 5.65 3.56
CA VAL A 73 -2.46 6.57 4.69
C VAL A 73 -1.83 7.92 4.36
N SER A 74 -0.90 7.96 3.41
CA SER A 74 -0.23 9.17 2.94
C SER A 74 -1.13 9.99 2.03
N MET A 75 -1.47 11.19 2.48
CA MET A 75 -2.16 12.18 1.65
C MET A 75 -1.29 12.58 0.45
N GLU A 76 0.02 12.74 0.64
CA GLU A 76 0.96 13.11 -0.42
C GLU A 76 0.96 12.07 -1.55
N ALA A 77 1.00 10.76 -1.22
CA ALA A 77 0.95 9.70 -2.21
C ALA A 77 -0.37 9.71 -3.00
N ILE A 78 -1.49 9.87 -2.30
CA ILE A 78 -2.82 9.92 -2.94
C ILE A 78 -2.97 11.16 -3.84
N ASP A 79 -2.54 12.33 -3.39
CA ASP A 79 -2.62 13.54 -4.20
C ASP A 79 -1.70 13.46 -5.42
N TYR A 80 -0.53 12.83 -5.29
CA TYR A 80 0.32 12.50 -6.42
C TYR A 80 -0.40 11.61 -7.44
N CYS A 81 -1.00 10.49 -7.00
CA CYS A 81 -1.76 9.60 -7.87
C CYS A 81 -2.87 10.32 -8.63
N ARG A 82 -3.66 11.11 -7.92
CA ARG A 82 -4.78 11.90 -8.49
C ARG A 82 -4.31 12.92 -9.52
N LYS A 83 -3.20 13.60 -9.23
CA LYS A 83 -2.61 14.62 -10.11
C LYS A 83 -2.03 14.01 -11.38
N GLN A 84 -1.34 12.87 -11.25
CA GLN A 84 -0.73 12.19 -12.40
C GLN A 84 -1.74 11.45 -13.27
N ASN A 85 -2.89 11.05 -12.71
CA ASN A 85 -3.90 10.24 -13.41
C ASN A 85 -5.30 10.81 -13.12
N PRO A 86 -5.65 11.98 -13.70
CA PRO A 86 -6.92 12.68 -13.41
C PRO A 86 -8.16 11.83 -13.75
N GLU A 87 -8.08 10.98 -14.77
CA GLU A 87 -9.17 10.08 -15.20
C GLU A 87 -9.52 9.04 -14.13
N TYR A 88 -8.55 8.65 -13.30
CA TYR A 88 -8.72 7.71 -12.19
C TYR A 88 -8.72 8.39 -10.81
N SER A 89 -8.76 9.72 -10.74
CA SER A 89 -8.62 10.45 -9.47
C SER A 89 -9.62 10.01 -8.39
N HIS A 90 -10.83 9.62 -8.80
CA HIS A 90 -11.89 9.13 -7.93
C HIS A 90 -11.65 7.71 -7.38
N ARG A 91 -10.64 7.01 -7.89
CA ARG A 91 -10.23 5.67 -7.47
C ARG A 91 -9.15 5.67 -6.39
N PHE A 92 -8.63 6.82 -6.03
CA PHE A 92 -7.60 6.98 -5.01
C PHE A 92 -8.16 7.66 -3.76
N GLN A 93 -7.99 7.06 -2.60
CA GLN A 93 -8.55 7.56 -1.34
C GLN A 93 -7.53 7.48 -0.21
N VAL A 94 -7.42 8.54 0.59
CA VAL A 94 -6.68 8.48 1.86
C VAL A 94 -7.46 7.61 2.84
N LEU A 95 -6.79 6.63 3.43
CA LEU A 95 -7.41 5.69 4.38
C LEU A 95 -6.36 5.18 5.38
N ASP A 96 -6.62 5.36 6.66
CA ASP A 96 -5.92 4.67 7.73
C ASP A 96 -6.67 3.36 8.06
N CYS A 97 -6.28 2.25 7.44
CA CYS A 97 -6.91 0.95 7.62
C CYS A 97 -6.81 0.39 9.06
N LEU A 98 -5.99 0.99 9.92
CA LEU A 98 -5.90 0.60 11.34
C LEU A 98 -6.98 1.26 12.21
N ARG A 99 -7.54 2.39 11.77
CA ARG A 99 -8.44 3.25 12.55
C ARG A 99 -9.78 3.54 11.90
N GLU A 100 -9.82 3.45 10.58
CA GLU A 100 -11.00 3.77 9.78
C GLU A 100 -11.63 2.51 9.19
N THR A 101 -12.79 2.65 8.59
CA THR A 101 -13.52 1.58 7.93
C THR A 101 -14.16 2.10 6.64
N LEU A 102 -14.41 1.21 5.71
CA LEU A 102 -15.15 1.48 4.47
C LEU A 102 -16.57 0.91 4.59
N PRO A 103 -17.57 1.52 3.95
CA PRO A 103 -18.92 0.98 3.93
C PRO A 103 -19.06 -0.26 3.02
N GLU A 104 -18.11 -0.46 2.12
CA GLU A 104 -18.13 -1.51 1.12
C GLU A 104 -17.36 -2.76 1.53
N ARG A 105 -17.64 -3.85 0.80
CA ARG A 105 -16.85 -5.09 0.81
C ARG A 105 -16.27 -5.35 -0.56
N PHE A 106 -15.17 -6.11 -0.58
CA PHE A 106 -14.36 -6.37 -1.76
C PHE A 106 -14.17 -7.86 -1.97
N ASP A 107 -14.13 -8.26 -3.23
CA ASP A 107 -13.92 -9.65 -3.63
C ASP A 107 -12.43 -10.00 -3.63
N TYR A 108 -11.60 -9.00 -3.87
CA TYR A 108 -10.15 -9.14 -3.74
C TYR A 108 -9.56 -7.95 -2.96
N ILE A 109 -8.80 -8.24 -1.92
CA ILE A 109 -8.03 -7.23 -1.17
C ILE A 109 -6.57 -7.59 -1.26
N TYR A 110 -5.74 -6.64 -1.68
CA TYR A 110 -4.30 -6.89 -1.66
C TYR A 110 -3.52 -5.76 -0.98
N ALA A 111 -2.38 -6.14 -0.41
CA ALA A 111 -1.42 -5.23 0.21
C ALA A 111 0.00 -5.74 -0.08
N VAL A 112 0.76 -4.97 -0.84
CA VAL A 112 2.15 -5.30 -1.19
C VAL A 112 3.09 -4.38 -0.41
N ALA A 113 4.00 -4.97 0.36
CA ALA A 113 5.00 -4.25 1.14
C ALA A 113 4.40 -3.28 2.19
N VAL A 114 3.30 -3.65 2.85
CA VAL A 114 2.63 -2.85 3.88
C VAL A 114 2.85 -3.40 5.28
N ILE A 115 2.54 -4.69 5.52
CA ILE A 115 2.48 -5.26 6.87
C ILE A 115 3.82 -5.21 7.63
N HIS A 116 4.95 -5.26 6.93
CA HIS A 116 6.27 -5.17 7.56
C HIS A 116 6.57 -3.77 8.14
N MET A 117 5.76 -2.78 7.78
CA MET A 117 5.83 -1.42 8.34
C MET A 117 5.13 -1.31 9.68
N LEU A 118 4.24 -2.27 10.01
CA LEU A 118 3.44 -2.26 11.23
C LEU A 118 4.24 -2.93 12.36
N VAL A 119 4.81 -2.12 13.23
CA VAL A 119 5.71 -2.56 14.30
C VAL A 119 4.98 -3.23 15.46
N PRO A 120 3.93 -2.63 16.07
CA PRO A 120 3.19 -3.26 17.17
C PRO A 120 2.27 -4.40 16.71
N ASP A 121 2.14 -5.43 17.53
CA ASP A 121 1.21 -6.54 17.27
C ASP A 121 -0.24 -6.10 17.22
N CYS A 122 -0.62 -5.08 17.99
CA CYS A 122 -1.97 -4.52 17.95
C CYS A 122 -2.30 -3.92 16.58
N ASP A 123 -1.33 -3.27 15.92
CA ASP A 123 -1.51 -2.68 14.60
C ASP A 123 -1.61 -3.76 13.53
N ARG A 124 -0.75 -4.78 13.57
CA ARG A 124 -0.88 -5.96 12.70
C ARG A 124 -2.22 -6.66 12.88
N SER A 125 -2.69 -6.80 14.13
CA SER A 125 -4.00 -7.37 14.42
C SER A 125 -5.15 -6.50 13.89
N ALA A 126 -5.03 -5.18 13.96
CA ALA A 126 -6.01 -4.25 13.40
C ALA A 126 -6.04 -4.35 11.87
N PHE A 127 -4.88 -4.42 11.22
CA PHE A 127 -4.75 -4.61 9.78
C PHE A 127 -5.46 -5.89 9.29
N TYR A 128 -5.19 -7.04 9.92
CA TYR A 128 -5.88 -8.29 9.57
C TYR A 128 -7.39 -8.23 9.85
N ARG A 129 -7.80 -7.55 10.91
CA ARG A 129 -9.21 -7.35 11.22
C ARG A 129 -9.89 -6.50 10.16
N PHE A 130 -9.24 -5.43 9.70
CA PHE A 130 -9.74 -4.59 8.61
C PHE A 130 -9.99 -5.44 7.36
N ILE A 131 -8.98 -6.19 6.90
CA ILE A 131 -9.10 -7.07 5.72
C ILE A 131 -10.28 -8.03 5.90
N ARG A 132 -10.35 -8.76 7.01
CA ARG A 132 -11.41 -9.75 7.26
C ARG A 132 -12.81 -9.11 7.27
N THR A 133 -12.93 -7.88 7.77
CA THR A 133 -14.22 -7.18 7.84
C THR A 133 -14.70 -6.71 6.48
N HIS A 134 -13.76 -6.37 5.59
CA HIS A 134 -14.07 -5.81 4.26
C HIS A 134 -14.02 -6.85 3.13
N LEU A 135 -13.66 -8.09 3.38
CA LEU A 135 -13.82 -9.17 2.40
C LEU A 135 -15.29 -9.58 2.27
N THR A 136 -15.72 -9.91 1.06
CA THR A 136 -16.94 -10.67 0.81
C THR A 136 -16.79 -12.09 1.35
N GLU A 137 -17.87 -12.86 1.38
CA GLU A 137 -17.88 -14.22 1.94
C GLU A 137 -16.87 -15.16 1.25
N ASN A 138 -16.71 -15.01 -0.07
CA ASN A 138 -15.78 -15.81 -0.89
C ASN A 138 -14.56 -14.99 -1.33
N GLY A 139 -14.37 -13.80 -0.75
CA GLY A 139 -13.29 -12.89 -1.13
C GLY A 139 -11.92 -13.43 -0.78
N ILE A 140 -10.92 -12.98 -1.54
CA ILE A 140 -9.52 -13.41 -1.43
C ILE A 140 -8.68 -12.25 -0.92
N ALA A 141 -7.71 -12.53 -0.07
CA ALA A 141 -6.72 -11.56 0.35
C ALA A 141 -5.30 -12.00 -0.02
N LEU A 142 -4.54 -11.08 -0.64
CA LEU A 142 -3.09 -11.20 -0.84
C LEU A 142 -2.36 -10.24 0.10
N ILE A 143 -1.50 -10.77 0.93
CA ILE A 143 -0.61 -9.97 1.77
C ILE A 143 0.83 -10.35 1.43
N CYS A 144 1.51 -9.45 0.74
CA CYS A 144 2.90 -9.63 0.35
C CYS A 144 3.81 -8.78 1.23
N THR A 145 4.85 -9.38 1.79
CA THR A 145 5.82 -8.71 2.65
C THR A 145 7.21 -8.75 2.03
N MET A 146 8.06 -7.82 2.43
CA MET A 146 9.46 -7.80 2.02
C MET A 146 10.23 -8.89 2.76
N GLY A 147 11.03 -9.67 2.02
CA GLY A 147 11.88 -10.71 2.60
C GLY A 147 12.20 -11.79 1.57
N ASP A 148 13.29 -12.51 1.81
CA ASP A 148 13.73 -13.64 0.98
C ASP A 148 13.27 -15.01 1.52
N GLY A 149 12.54 -15.03 2.66
CA GLY A 149 12.06 -16.24 3.30
C GLY A 149 13.16 -17.07 4.00
N THR A 150 14.40 -16.59 4.05
CA THR A 150 15.53 -17.35 4.60
C THR A 150 15.97 -16.89 5.97
N ALA A 151 15.68 -15.65 6.35
CA ALA A 151 16.08 -15.05 7.62
C ALA A 151 14.90 -14.37 8.31
N GLU A 152 14.63 -14.76 9.54
CA GLU A 152 13.72 -14.04 10.44
C GLU A 152 14.51 -13.03 11.28
N ARG A 153 14.03 -11.79 11.33
CA ARG A 153 14.54 -10.76 12.24
C ARG A 153 13.41 -10.32 13.14
N GLN A 154 13.64 -10.41 14.44
CA GLN A 154 12.73 -9.81 15.41
C GLN A 154 12.92 -8.28 15.42
N THR A 155 11.80 -7.57 15.38
CA THR A 155 11.82 -6.11 15.55
C THR A 155 12.20 -5.77 16.99
N ASP A 156 13.28 -5.03 17.18
CA ASP A 156 13.59 -4.43 18.48
C ASP A 156 12.72 -3.19 18.66
N ILE A 157 11.70 -3.30 19.51
CA ILE A 157 10.75 -2.21 19.77
C ILE A 157 11.42 -0.93 20.28
N ARG A 158 12.62 -1.03 20.86
CA ARG A 158 13.36 0.12 21.40
C ARG A 158 13.96 1.00 20.31
N THR A 159 14.26 0.42 19.15
CA THR A 159 14.90 1.10 18.01
C THR A 159 14.03 1.12 16.76
N ALA A 160 12.87 0.49 16.81
CA ALA A 160 11.97 0.34 15.66
C ALA A 160 11.40 1.67 15.14
N PHE A 161 11.39 2.70 15.99
CA PHE A 161 10.88 4.04 15.67
C PHE A 161 12.00 5.08 15.47
N ASP A 162 13.26 4.64 15.49
CA ASP A 162 14.39 5.52 15.21
C ASP A 162 14.40 5.83 13.70
N LEU A 163 14.70 7.08 13.37
CA LEU A 163 14.87 7.50 11.99
C LEU A 163 15.98 6.67 11.33
N GLN A 164 15.63 6.08 10.19
CA GLN A 164 16.58 5.28 9.40
C GLN A 164 16.95 6.05 8.13
N GLU A 165 18.22 6.35 7.98
CA GLU A 165 18.74 6.88 6.73
C GLU A 165 18.74 5.79 5.67
N ARG A 166 18.18 6.10 4.50
CA ARG A 166 18.23 5.24 3.31
C ARG A 166 18.72 6.04 2.12
N GLN A 167 19.50 5.41 1.28
CA GLN A 167 19.87 6.00 0.00
C GLN A 167 18.77 5.75 -1.03
N ASN A 168 18.37 6.81 -1.70
CA ASN A 168 17.55 6.69 -2.90
C ASN A 168 18.39 6.06 -4.01
N GLU A 169 17.94 4.93 -4.54
CA GLU A 169 18.71 4.14 -5.51
C GLU A 169 18.95 4.89 -6.83
N GLN A 170 18.09 5.84 -7.18
CA GLN A 170 18.19 6.62 -8.42
C GLN A 170 19.20 7.77 -8.33
N THR A 171 19.23 8.44 -7.17
CA THR A 171 20.00 9.67 -6.99
C THR A 171 21.22 9.50 -6.10
N GLY A 172 21.29 8.40 -5.36
CA GLY A 172 22.30 8.19 -4.31
C GLY A 172 22.15 9.14 -3.10
N LYS A 173 21.10 9.97 -3.06
CA LYS A 173 20.87 10.89 -1.95
C LYS A 173 20.28 10.16 -0.76
N THR A 174 20.69 10.58 0.43
CA THR A 174 20.12 10.09 1.67
C THR A 174 18.74 10.69 1.91
N VAL A 175 17.77 9.83 2.23
CA VAL A 175 16.41 10.19 2.66
C VAL A 175 16.14 9.56 4.03
N ASN A 176 15.47 10.30 4.90
CA ASN A 176 15.15 9.88 6.26
C ASN A 176 13.75 9.27 6.35
#